data_e73bfc18b575a4ca74e9d1940cfc2cf1
#
_entry.id   e73bfc18b575a4ca74e9d1940cfc2cf1
#
_cell.length_a   1.000
_cell.length_b   1.000
_cell.length_c   1.000
_cell.angle_alpha   90.00
_cell.angle_beta   90.00
_cell.angle_gamma   90.00
#
_symmetry.space_group_name_H-M   'P 1'
#
loop_
_entity.id
_entity.type
_entity.pdbx_description
1 polymer ?
#
loop_
_entity_poly.entity_id
_entity_poly.type
_entity_poly.pdbx_seq_one_letter_code
_entity_poly.pdbx_strand_id
1 'polypeptide(L)'
;MTTGPNGTRSRRPGALLFPAKSAPEFSKTPPRMDVKFPILGFLMEAEATGYDLKQRFQDPIGFFYRVSDGSIYPALKKLARDGLVKLRMERHGRRARKVYAITPRGREHFTRMLREPAQPLFVFDESQVKIYFADQQPKIALEHMERSRRDDETRTAILARMVAGMRRAGASPVRTIVVELGRAITDAKAHALARLCAQLKREIQMKRRATSRLKPTRTAAVAAAGAK
;
A
#
# COMPACT_ATOMS: atom_id res chain seq x y z
N MET A 1 19.95 61.44 4.79
CA MET A 1 18.52 61.22 4.48
C MET A 1 18.43 60.40 3.24
N THR A 2 18.26 59.09 3.38
CA THR A 2 17.87 58.20 2.27
C THR A 2 17.09 57.02 2.86
N THR A 3 15.81 57.06 2.62
CA THR A 3 14.83 56.05 2.99
C THR A 3 14.95 54.85 2.05
N GLY A 4 15.26 53.65 2.58
CA GLY A 4 15.25 52.38 1.87
C GLY A 4 13.87 51.74 1.87
N PRO A 5 13.50 50.98 0.85
CA PRO A 5 12.14 50.45 0.66
C PRO A 5 11.83 49.23 1.52
N ASN A 6 10.59 49.18 1.97
CA ASN A 6 9.92 48.12 2.72
C ASN A 6 10.09 46.74 2.06
N GLY A 7 10.84 45.87 2.73
CA GLY A 7 10.85 44.41 2.43
C GLY A 7 9.59 43.77 2.97
N THR A 8 8.67 43.40 2.09
CA THR A 8 7.55 42.49 2.39
C THR A 8 8.10 41.14 2.82
N ARG A 9 8.16 40.90 4.12
CA ARG A 9 8.43 39.55 4.67
C ARG A 9 7.33 38.60 4.22
N SER A 10 7.63 37.76 3.23
CA SER A 10 6.84 36.57 2.89
C SER A 10 6.61 35.79 4.20
N ARG A 11 5.36 35.72 4.63
CA ARG A 11 4.95 34.80 5.71
C ARG A 11 5.24 33.41 5.27
N ARG A 12 6.25 32.78 5.83
CA ARG A 12 6.44 31.32 5.71
C ARG A 12 5.16 30.66 6.22
N PRO A 13 4.55 29.72 5.49
CA PRO A 13 3.43 28.95 6.00
C PRO A 13 3.89 28.32 7.32
N GLY A 14 3.05 28.44 8.36
CA GLY A 14 3.39 28.06 9.72
C GLY A 14 3.94 26.65 9.75
N ALA A 15 5.12 26.49 10.35
CA ALA A 15 5.69 25.19 10.61
C ALA A 15 4.67 24.40 11.43
N LEU A 16 4.12 23.33 10.85
CA LEU A 16 3.31 22.37 11.59
C LEU A 16 4.20 21.86 12.73
N LEU A 17 3.88 22.25 13.96
CA LEU A 17 4.56 21.84 15.18
C LEU A 17 4.24 20.35 15.43
N PHE A 18 4.94 19.47 14.71
CA PHE A 18 5.11 18.12 15.19
C PHE A 18 6.26 18.16 16.20
N PRO A 19 6.05 17.75 17.46
CA PRO A 19 7.15 17.66 18.41
C PRO A 19 8.17 16.67 17.86
N ALA A 20 9.35 17.14 17.51
CA ALA A 20 10.42 16.37 16.88
C ALA A 20 10.90 15.16 17.73
N LYS A 21 10.41 15.03 18.97
CA LYS A 21 10.80 13.98 19.94
C LYS A 21 9.80 12.82 20.06
N SER A 22 8.69 12.81 19.34
CA SER A 22 7.66 11.76 19.42
C SER A 22 7.42 11.00 18.13
N ALA A 23 8.25 11.18 17.11
CA ALA A 23 8.21 10.31 15.95
C ALA A 23 8.65 8.92 16.41
N PRO A 24 7.82 7.87 16.21
CA PRO A 24 8.27 6.50 16.47
C PRO A 24 9.54 6.27 15.64
N GLU A 25 10.53 5.57 16.23
CA GLU A 25 11.73 5.17 15.49
C GLU A 25 11.31 4.21 14.37
N PHE A 26 10.95 4.77 13.23
CA PHE A 26 10.75 3.99 12.02
C PHE A 26 12.12 3.51 11.55
N SER A 27 12.28 2.20 11.45
CA SER A 27 13.45 1.60 10.79
C SER A 27 13.69 2.30 9.46
N LYS A 28 14.94 2.69 9.19
CA LYS A 28 15.35 3.40 7.96
C LYS A 28 15.08 2.61 6.67
N THR A 29 14.73 1.34 6.81
CA THR A 29 14.40 0.45 5.67
C THR A 29 13.07 -0.21 5.97
N PRO A 30 12.09 -0.17 5.03
CA PRO A 30 10.84 -0.91 5.22
C PRO A 30 11.17 -2.38 5.46
N PRO A 31 10.62 -3.00 6.52
CA PRO A 31 10.88 -4.39 6.82
C PRO A 31 10.38 -5.24 5.65
N ARG A 32 11.31 -5.85 4.93
CA ARG A 32 10.97 -6.88 3.95
C ARG A 32 10.85 -8.19 4.70
N MET A 33 9.66 -8.73 4.80
CA MET A 33 9.48 -10.10 5.24
C MET A 33 10.32 -11.02 4.35
N ASP A 34 11.15 -11.88 4.97
CA ASP A 34 11.96 -12.83 4.22
C ASP A 34 11.04 -13.84 3.50
N VAL A 35 11.20 -13.97 2.19
CA VAL A 35 10.44 -14.92 1.36
C VAL A 35 10.53 -16.37 1.85
N LYS A 36 11.55 -16.70 2.64
CA LYS A 36 11.71 -18.02 3.26
C LYS A 36 10.59 -18.37 4.22
N PHE A 37 10.05 -17.39 4.96
CA PHE A 37 8.96 -17.63 5.90
C PHE A 37 7.71 -18.17 5.21
N PRO A 38 7.10 -17.50 4.21
CA PRO A 38 5.94 -18.06 3.53
C PRO A 38 6.25 -19.34 2.73
N ILE A 39 7.47 -19.51 2.19
CA ILE A 39 7.85 -20.77 1.56
C ILE A 39 7.78 -21.93 2.56
N LEU A 40 8.37 -21.78 3.75
CA LEU A 40 8.27 -22.79 4.81
C LEU A 40 6.82 -23.03 5.23
N GLY A 41 6.01 -21.96 5.32
CA GLY A 41 4.58 -22.05 5.64
C GLY A 41 3.80 -22.90 4.62
N PHE A 42 4.06 -22.75 3.33
CA PHE A 42 3.46 -23.60 2.29
C PHE A 42 3.94 -25.05 2.38
N LEU A 43 5.24 -25.26 2.68
CA LEU A 43 5.80 -26.58 2.82
C LEU A 43 5.40 -27.28 4.13
N MET A 44 4.84 -26.57 5.11
CA MET A 44 4.18 -27.19 6.26
C MET A 44 2.93 -27.95 5.87
N GLU A 45 2.25 -27.54 4.79
CA GLU A 45 1.00 -28.14 4.31
C GLU A 45 1.28 -29.35 3.42
N ALA A 46 2.16 -29.19 2.44
CA ALA A 46 2.51 -30.25 1.48
C ALA A 46 3.86 -29.98 0.82
N GLU A 47 4.51 -31.03 0.37
CA GLU A 47 5.64 -30.94 -0.52
C GLU A 47 5.24 -30.25 -1.82
N ALA A 48 6.15 -29.47 -2.41
CA ALA A 48 5.84 -28.67 -3.59
C ALA A 48 7.07 -28.47 -4.48
N THR A 49 6.83 -28.27 -5.78
CA THR A 49 7.86 -27.78 -6.72
C THR A 49 8.02 -26.26 -6.56
N GLY A 50 9.11 -25.70 -7.09
CA GLY A 50 9.28 -24.24 -7.14
C GLY A 50 8.18 -23.55 -7.96
N TYR A 51 7.62 -24.23 -8.96
CA TYR A 51 6.49 -23.74 -9.75
C TYR A 51 5.19 -23.71 -8.92
N ASP A 52 4.89 -24.79 -8.16
CA ASP A 52 3.71 -24.83 -7.30
C ASP A 52 3.76 -23.73 -6.23
N LEU A 53 4.94 -23.50 -5.66
CA LEU A 53 5.15 -22.41 -4.71
C LEU A 53 4.90 -21.05 -5.36
N LYS A 54 5.38 -20.82 -6.59
CA LYS A 54 5.09 -19.60 -7.34
C LYS A 54 3.59 -19.38 -7.52
N GLN A 55 2.84 -20.42 -7.87
CA GLN A 55 1.38 -20.35 -8.00
C GLN A 55 0.71 -20.00 -6.66
N ARG A 56 1.15 -20.63 -5.56
CA ARG A 56 0.61 -20.32 -4.21
C ARG A 56 0.84 -18.87 -3.76
N PHE A 57 1.87 -18.21 -4.26
CA PHE A 57 2.06 -16.78 -4.04
C PHE A 57 1.09 -15.90 -4.85
N GLN A 58 0.35 -16.45 -5.80
CA GLN A 58 -0.74 -15.75 -6.52
C GLN A 58 -2.10 -15.89 -5.81
N ASP A 59 -2.21 -16.80 -4.84
CA ASP A 59 -3.37 -17.00 -3.97
C ASP A 59 -3.52 -15.84 -2.93
N PRO A 60 -4.48 -15.89 -2.00
CA PRO A 60 -4.79 -14.78 -1.08
C PRO A 60 -3.59 -14.09 -0.44
N ILE A 61 -2.50 -14.83 -0.18
CA ILE A 61 -1.29 -14.24 0.41
C ILE A 61 -0.62 -13.21 -0.50
N GLY A 62 -0.74 -13.35 -1.81
CA GLY A 62 -0.18 -12.42 -2.80
C GLY A 62 -0.78 -11.01 -2.71
N PHE A 63 -1.96 -10.85 -2.08
CA PHE A 63 -2.54 -9.55 -1.78
C PHE A 63 -1.77 -8.80 -0.69
N PHE A 64 -1.21 -9.54 0.25
CA PHE A 64 -0.51 -8.98 1.42
C PHE A 64 1.01 -8.99 1.26
N TYR A 65 1.51 -9.91 0.44
CA TYR A 65 2.93 -10.13 0.28
C TYR A 65 3.32 -10.38 -1.19
N ARG A 66 3.91 -9.35 -1.81
CA ARG A 66 4.40 -9.46 -3.19
C ARG A 66 5.80 -10.06 -3.21
N VAL A 67 5.94 -11.16 -3.93
CA VAL A 67 7.21 -11.85 -4.18
C VAL A 67 7.62 -11.61 -5.63
N SER A 68 8.88 -11.24 -5.85
CA SER A 68 9.43 -11.22 -7.19
C SER A 68 9.73 -12.66 -7.66
N ASP A 69 9.42 -12.96 -8.92
CA ASP A 69 9.66 -14.28 -9.51
C ASP A 69 11.10 -14.79 -9.30
N GLY A 70 12.07 -13.88 -9.31
CA GLY A 70 13.49 -14.19 -9.12
C GLY A 70 13.89 -14.53 -7.68
N SER A 71 13.03 -14.33 -6.67
CA SER A 71 13.40 -14.52 -5.26
C SER A 71 13.11 -15.92 -4.71
N ILE A 72 12.19 -16.67 -5.31
CA ILE A 72 11.74 -17.98 -4.82
C ILE A 72 12.86 -19.03 -4.95
N TYR A 73 13.46 -19.17 -6.12
CA TYR A 73 14.50 -20.20 -6.36
C TYR A 73 15.79 -19.98 -5.55
N PRO A 74 16.33 -18.76 -5.43
CA PRO A 74 17.43 -18.50 -4.52
C PRO A 74 17.10 -18.82 -3.05
N ALA A 75 15.87 -18.50 -2.59
CA ALA A 75 15.43 -18.83 -1.25
C ALA A 75 15.34 -20.35 -1.02
N LEU A 76 14.78 -21.13 -1.96
CA LEU A 76 14.73 -22.57 -1.90
C LEU A 76 16.13 -23.20 -1.85
N LYS A 77 17.07 -22.69 -2.67
CA LYS A 77 18.46 -23.13 -2.65
C LYS A 77 19.12 -22.86 -1.28
N LYS A 78 18.84 -21.69 -0.69
CA LYS A 78 19.35 -21.35 0.65
C LYS A 78 18.72 -22.23 1.72
N LEU A 79 17.41 -22.44 1.71
CA LEU A 79 16.71 -23.31 2.66
C LEU A 79 17.22 -24.75 2.59
N ALA A 80 17.52 -25.26 1.39
CA ALA A 80 18.11 -26.59 1.21
C ALA A 80 19.53 -26.69 1.76
N ARG A 81 20.37 -25.67 1.50
CA ARG A 81 21.74 -25.59 2.03
C ARG A 81 21.74 -25.51 3.58
N ASP A 82 20.77 -24.77 4.14
CA ASP A 82 20.64 -24.59 5.60
C ASP A 82 19.98 -25.83 6.26
N GLY A 83 19.64 -26.89 5.48
CA GLY A 83 19.03 -28.13 5.96
C GLY A 83 17.57 -28.00 6.43
N LEU A 84 16.90 -26.90 6.07
CA LEU A 84 15.51 -26.62 6.48
C LEU A 84 14.51 -27.28 5.52
N VAL A 85 14.91 -27.55 4.29
CA VAL A 85 14.15 -28.33 3.30
C VAL A 85 15.03 -29.39 2.66
N LYS A 86 14.41 -30.49 2.25
CA LYS A 86 15.03 -31.53 1.43
C LYS A 86 14.60 -31.35 -0.01
N LEU A 87 15.55 -31.48 -0.93
CA LEU A 87 15.30 -31.56 -2.37
C LEU A 87 15.33 -33.02 -2.80
N ARG A 88 14.30 -33.47 -3.48
CA ARG A 88 14.30 -34.75 -4.18
C ARG A 88 13.96 -34.57 -5.66
N MET A 89 14.48 -35.45 -6.48
CA MET A 89 14.11 -35.53 -7.88
C MET A 89 12.96 -36.54 -8.03
N GLU A 90 11.85 -36.11 -8.59
CA GLU A 90 10.69 -36.95 -8.88
C GLU A 90 10.52 -37.08 -10.39
N ARG A 91 10.31 -38.31 -10.87
CA ARG A 91 9.99 -38.52 -12.28
C ARG A 91 8.48 -38.33 -12.50
N HIS A 92 8.13 -37.43 -13.40
CA HIS A 92 6.75 -37.24 -13.86
C HIS A 92 6.74 -37.48 -15.40
N GLY A 93 6.41 -38.71 -15.81
CA GLY A 93 6.57 -39.13 -17.19
C GLY A 93 8.05 -39.09 -17.62
N ARG A 94 8.33 -38.43 -18.76
CA ARG A 94 9.71 -38.26 -19.28
C ARG A 94 10.51 -37.12 -18.66
N ARG A 95 9.91 -36.32 -17.78
CA ARG A 95 10.58 -35.14 -17.18
C ARG A 95 10.85 -35.38 -15.70
N ALA A 96 12.06 -35.02 -15.25
CA ALA A 96 12.40 -34.96 -13.83
C ALA A 96 12.04 -33.58 -13.28
N ARG A 97 11.38 -33.53 -12.13
CA ARG A 97 11.06 -32.27 -11.44
C ARG A 97 11.66 -32.22 -10.02
N LYS A 98 12.04 -31.05 -9.60
CA LYS A 98 12.56 -30.79 -8.24
C LYS A 98 11.40 -30.57 -7.28
N VAL A 99 11.26 -31.46 -6.30
CA VAL A 99 10.26 -31.38 -5.24
C VAL A 99 10.97 -31.05 -3.94
N TYR A 100 10.42 -30.10 -3.19
CA TYR A 100 10.95 -29.65 -1.90
C TYR A 100 10.01 -30.10 -0.79
N ALA A 101 10.59 -30.67 0.26
CA ALA A 101 9.88 -31.09 1.47
C ALA A 101 10.51 -30.42 2.68
N ILE A 102 9.70 -29.97 3.64
CA ILE A 102 10.20 -29.39 4.88
C ILE A 102 10.78 -30.49 5.77
N THR A 103 11.92 -30.21 6.41
CA THR A 103 12.56 -31.12 7.38
C THR A 103 12.01 -30.90 8.81
N PRO A 104 12.23 -31.81 9.77
CA PRO A 104 11.93 -31.54 11.19
C PRO A 104 12.55 -30.22 11.68
N ARG A 105 13.82 -29.98 11.37
CA ARG A 105 14.53 -28.72 11.68
C ARG A 105 13.87 -27.50 11.00
N GLY A 106 13.35 -27.67 9.78
CA GLY A 106 12.60 -26.62 9.08
C GLY A 106 11.28 -26.29 9.77
N ARG A 107 10.57 -27.30 10.30
CA ARG A 107 9.33 -27.11 11.07
C ARG A 107 9.57 -26.35 12.37
N GLU A 108 10.61 -26.71 13.11
CA GLU A 108 11.00 -25.99 14.33
C GLU A 108 11.39 -24.53 14.02
N HIS A 109 12.17 -24.34 12.96
CA HIS A 109 12.56 -22.99 12.52
C HIS A 109 11.35 -22.14 12.13
N PHE A 110 10.41 -22.69 11.36
CA PHE A 110 9.16 -22.01 11.01
C PHE A 110 8.33 -21.64 12.24
N THR A 111 8.17 -22.57 13.18
CA THR A 111 7.42 -22.33 14.44
C THR A 111 8.07 -21.24 15.28
N ARG A 112 9.40 -21.17 15.33
CA ARG A 112 10.11 -20.07 16.00
C ARG A 112 9.84 -18.72 15.32
N MET A 113 10.01 -18.64 14.01
CA MET A 113 9.71 -17.41 13.24
C MET A 113 8.26 -16.97 13.42
N LEU A 114 7.32 -17.91 13.49
CA LEU A 114 5.89 -17.60 13.68
C LEU A 114 5.61 -16.96 15.05
N ARG A 115 6.44 -17.25 16.07
CA ARG A 115 6.32 -16.67 17.43
C ARG A 115 7.01 -15.31 17.57
N GLU A 116 7.88 -14.96 16.63
CA GLU A 116 8.54 -13.66 16.66
C GLU A 116 7.50 -12.53 16.47
N PRO A 117 7.62 -11.42 17.21
CA PRO A 117 6.72 -10.29 17.04
C PRO A 117 6.75 -9.79 15.57
N ALA A 118 5.57 -9.53 15.02
CA ALA A 118 5.50 -8.91 13.71
C ALA A 118 6.09 -7.50 13.74
N GLN A 119 6.78 -7.12 12.68
CA GLN A 119 7.27 -5.75 12.54
C GLN A 119 6.08 -4.80 12.39
N PRO A 120 6.17 -3.58 12.96
CA PRO A 120 5.15 -2.57 12.77
C PRO A 120 4.87 -2.32 11.28
N LEU A 121 3.60 -2.08 10.96
CA LEU A 121 3.22 -1.74 9.59
C LEU A 121 3.87 -0.41 9.19
N PHE A 122 4.74 -0.45 8.20
CA PHE A 122 5.24 0.74 7.52
C PHE A 122 4.39 0.98 6.27
N VAL A 123 3.56 2.02 6.31
CA VAL A 123 2.72 2.39 5.16
C VAL A 123 3.49 3.41 4.33
N PHE A 124 4.06 2.98 3.21
CA PHE A 124 4.51 3.88 2.16
C PHE A 124 3.43 3.92 1.07
N ASP A 125 2.75 5.05 0.98
CA ASP A 125 1.75 5.30 -0.07
C ASP A 125 2.19 6.50 -0.90
N GLU A 126 2.73 6.23 -2.08
CA GLU A 126 3.21 7.27 -3.01
C GLU A 126 2.13 8.28 -3.35
N SER A 127 0.86 7.86 -3.39
CA SER A 127 -0.26 8.75 -3.66
C SER A 127 -0.44 9.78 -2.56
N GLN A 128 -0.28 9.39 -1.30
CA GLN A 128 -0.36 10.31 -0.16
C GLN A 128 0.77 11.36 -0.19
N VAL A 129 1.98 10.95 -0.56
CA VAL A 129 3.10 11.88 -0.72
C VAL A 129 2.81 12.88 -1.85
N LYS A 130 2.31 12.41 -3.00
CA LYS A 130 1.92 13.29 -4.11
C LYS A 130 0.80 14.25 -3.73
N ILE A 131 -0.21 13.77 -2.99
CA ILE A 131 -1.32 14.59 -2.50
C ILE A 131 -0.78 15.66 -1.54
N TYR A 132 0.12 15.32 -0.63
CA TYR A 132 0.71 16.26 0.32
C TYR A 132 1.42 17.44 -0.36
N PHE A 133 2.13 17.19 -1.46
CA PHE A 133 2.83 18.23 -2.22
C PHE A 133 1.97 18.92 -3.29
N ALA A 134 0.70 18.53 -3.44
CA ALA A 134 -0.21 19.12 -4.40
C ALA A 134 -1.10 20.24 -3.83
N ASP A 135 -0.71 20.89 -2.73
CA ASP A 135 -1.45 21.97 -2.07
C ASP A 135 -1.74 23.16 -3.00
N GLN A 136 -0.77 23.52 -3.86
CA GLN A 136 -0.93 24.56 -4.88
C GLN A 136 -1.73 24.12 -6.11
N GLN A 137 -2.00 22.83 -6.24
CA GLN A 137 -2.71 22.23 -7.38
C GLN A 137 -3.82 21.27 -6.91
N PRO A 138 -4.84 21.78 -6.21
CA PRO A 138 -5.83 20.93 -5.53
C PRO A 138 -6.65 20.04 -6.48
N LYS A 139 -6.68 20.34 -7.78
CA LYS A 139 -7.28 19.45 -8.78
C LYS A 139 -6.46 18.17 -8.96
N ILE A 140 -5.12 18.29 -8.99
CA ILE A 140 -4.22 17.14 -9.11
C ILE A 140 -4.31 16.29 -7.84
N ALA A 141 -4.38 16.92 -6.65
CA ALA A 141 -4.64 16.21 -5.40
C ALA A 141 -5.94 15.39 -5.49
N LEU A 142 -7.01 16.01 -5.96
CA LEU A 142 -8.31 15.35 -6.14
C LEU A 142 -8.24 14.17 -7.11
N GLU A 143 -7.53 14.29 -8.24
CA GLU A 143 -7.36 13.20 -9.21
C GLU A 143 -6.64 12.00 -8.59
N HIS A 144 -5.57 12.21 -7.81
CA HIS A 144 -4.89 11.16 -7.08
C HIS A 144 -5.78 10.49 -6.03
N MET A 145 -6.54 11.28 -5.27
CA MET A 145 -7.48 10.76 -4.27
C MET A 145 -8.57 9.92 -4.91
N GLU A 146 -9.17 10.38 -6.01
CA GLU A 146 -10.22 9.63 -6.72
C GLU A 146 -9.70 8.35 -7.36
N ARG A 147 -8.47 8.35 -7.89
CA ARG A 147 -7.82 7.14 -8.39
C ARG A 147 -7.61 6.15 -7.25
N SER A 148 -7.00 6.57 -6.14
CA SER A 148 -6.77 5.71 -4.96
C SER A 148 -8.08 5.13 -4.44
N ARG A 149 -9.17 5.92 -4.37
CA ARG A 149 -10.50 5.45 -3.99
C ARG A 149 -11.00 4.33 -4.89
N ARG A 150 -10.95 4.50 -6.22
CA ARG A 150 -11.39 3.45 -7.17
C ARG A 150 -10.57 2.18 -7.06
N ASP A 151 -9.25 2.32 -6.87
CA ASP A 151 -8.36 1.18 -6.70
C ASP A 151 -8.70 0.40 -5.42
N ASP A 152 -8.99 1.09 -4.30
CA ASP A 152 -9.37 0.47 -3.04
C ASP A 152 -10.79 -0.15 -3.11
N GLU A 153 -11.75 0.48 -3.80
CA GLU A 153 -13.08 -0.12 -4.06
C GLU A 153 -12.95 -1.43 -4.87
N THR A 154 -12.11 -1.42 -5.90
CA THR A 154 -11.85 -2.61 -6.72
C THR A 154 -11.21 -3.73 -5.88
N ARG A 155 -10.23 -3.40 -5.04
CA ARG A 155 -9.60 -4.36 -4.12
C ARG A 155 -10.60 -4.91 -3.12
N THR A 156 -11.44 -4.07 -2.53
CA THR A 156 -12.51 -4.48 -1.60
C THR A 156 -13.43 -5.51 -2.24
N ALA A 157 -13.87 -5.27 -3.48
CA ALA A 157 -14.73 -6.20 -4.21
C ALA A 157 -14.04 -7.54 -4.50
N ILE A 158 -12.74 -7.52 -4.84
CA ILE A 158 -11.96 -8.74 -5.06
C ILE A 158 -11.84 -9.54 -3.76
N LEU A 159 -11.44 -8.87 -2.66
CA LEU A 159 -11.28 -9.52 -1.35
C LEU A 159 -12.60 -10.08 -0.82
N ALA A 160 -13.73 -9.40 -1.05
CA ALA A 160 -15.05 -9.91 -0.70
C ALA A 160 -15.38 -11.22 -1.42
N ARG A 161 -15.10 -11.31 -2.72
CA ARG A 161 -15.28 -12.55 -3.49
C ARG A 161 -14.36 -13.67 -2.99
N MET A 162 -13.11 -13.35 -2.62
CA MET A 162 -12.16 -14.30 -2.07
C MET A 162 -12.65 -14.86 -0.74
N VAL A 163 -13.10 -14.01 0.19
CA VAL A 163 -13.67 -14.43 1.49
C VAL A 163 -14.86 -15.37 1.28
N ALA A 164 -15.77 -15.02 0.37
CA ALA A 164 -16.92 -15.86 0.06
C ALA A 164 -16.49 -17.23 -0.53
N GLY A 165 -15.50 -17.25 -1.42
CA GLY A 165 -14.93 -18.47 -1.97
C GLY A 165 -14.26 -19.35 -0.91
N MET A 166 -13.45 -18.74 -0.03
CA MET A 166 -12.76 -19.42 1.07
C MET A 166 -13.76 -20.06 2.04
N ARG A 167 -14.83 -19.35 2.39
CA ARG A 167 -15.90 -19.88 3.26
C ARG A 167 -16.59 -21.08 2.62
N ARG A 168 -16.94 -20.99 1.34
CA ARG A 168 -17.59 -22.14 0.62
C ARG A 168 -16.66 -23.34 0.51
N ALA A 169 -15.35 -23.12 0.35
CA ALA A 169 -14.35 -24.18 0.28
C ALA A 169 -13.95 -24.77 1.65
N GLY A 170 -14.55 -24.30 2.75
CA GLY A 170 -14.19 -24.78 4.09
C GLY A 170 -12.78 -24.40 4.52
N ALA A 171 -12.24 -23.28 4.02
CA ALA A 171 -10.91 -22.82 4.38
C ALA A 171 -10.80 -22.50 5.87
N SER A 172 -9.57 -22.60 6.42
CA SER A 172 -9.30 -22.28 7.83
C SER A 172 -9.87 -20.91 8.23
N PRO A 173 -10.57 -20.81 9.37
CA PRO A 173 -11.08 -19.55 9.88
C PRO A 173 -10.00 -18.48 10.05
N VAL A 174 -8.81 -18.86 10.51
CA VAL A 174 -7.68 -17.94 10.70
C VAL A 174 -7.27 -17.29 9.37
N ARG A 175 -7.18 -18.08 8.29
CA ARG A 175 -6.86 -17.55 6.95
C ARG A 175 -7.97 -16.66 6.42
N THR A 176 -9.21 -17.03 6.64
CA THR A 176 -10.37 -16.23 6.22
C THR A 176 -10.41 -14.89 6.93
N ILE A 177 -10.12 -14.86 8.24
CA ILE A 177 -10.04 -13.63 9.04
C ILE A 177 -8.99 -12.66 8.49
N VAL A 178 -7.82 -13.16 8.08
CA VAL A 178 -6.75 -12.30 7.52
C VAL A 178 -7.22 -11.61 6.23
N VAL A 179 -7.89 -12.34 5.34
CA VAL A 179 -8.43 -11.75 4.09
C VAL A 179 -9.57 -10.78 4.39
N GLU A 180 -10.43 -11.10 5.36
CA GLU A 180 -11.51 -10.21 5.81
C GLU A 180 -10.97 -8.92 6.42
N LEU A 181 -9.89 -8.99 7.22
CA LEU A 181 -9.21 -7.81 7.74
C LEU A 181 -8.68 -6.92 6.61
N GLY A 182 -8.03 -7.52 5.60
CA GLY A 182 -7.56 -6.78 4.41
C GLY A 182 -8.72 -6.09 3.68
N ARG A 183 -9.86 -6.77 3.53
CA ARG A 183 -11.10 -6.20 2.96
C ARG A 183 -11.59 -5.01 3.77
N ALA A 184 -11.67 -5.14 5.10
CA ALA A 184 -12.16 -4.08 5.98
C ALA A 184 -11.27 -2.83 5.92
N ILE A 185 -9.95 -3.01 5.84
CA ILE A 185 -8.99 -1.89 5.71
C ILE A 185 -9.17 -1.15 4.38
N THR A 186 -9.27 -1.87 3.27
CA THR A 186 -9.46 -1.24 1.95
C THR A 186 -10.81 -0.54 1.84
N ASP A 187 -11.87 -1.13 2.39
CA ASP A 187 -13.21 -0.57 2.45
C ASP A 187 -13.24 0.74 3.26
N ALA A 188 -12.68 0.72 4.47
CA ALA A 188 -12.57 1.91 5.32
C ALA A 188 -11.79 3.04 4.64
N LYS A 189 -10.68 2.72 3.94
CA LYS A 189 -9.89 3.70 3.20
C LYS A 189 -10.67 4.28 2.02
N ALA A 190 -11.39 3.47 1.25
CA ALA A 190 -12.23 3.92 0.14
C ALA A 190 -13.33 4.88 0.62
N HIS A 191 -14.02 4.55 1.71
CA HIS A 191 -15.03 5.41 2.33
C HIS A 191 -14.45 6.73 2.86
N ALA A 192 -13.27 6.69 3.50
CA ALA A 192 -12.59 7.90 3.94
C ALA A 192 -12.24 8.80 2.76
N LEU A 193 -11.66 8.25 1.70
CA LEU A 193 -11.31 8.99 0.48
C LEU A 193 -12.55 9.59 -0.20
N ALA A 194 -13.69 8.89 -0.24
CA ALA A 194 -14.93 9.42 -0.80
C ALA A 194 -15.38 10.70 -0.08
N ARG A 195 -15.36 10.70 1.26
CA ARG A 195 -15.72 11.88 2.08
C ARG A 195 -14.74 13.04 1.85
N LEU A 196 -13.42 12.75 1.87
CA LEU A 196 -12.37 13.76 1.69
C LEU A 196 -12.39 14.35 0.28
N CYS A 197 -12.63 13.55 -0.76
CA CYS A 197 -12.83 14.04 -2.13
C CYS A 197 -14.03 15.01 -2.22
N ALA A 198 -15.14 14.68 -1.58
CA ALA A 198 -16.32 15.54 -1.55
C ALA A 198 -16.05 16.88 -0.80
N GLN A 199 -15.29 16.82 0.27
CA GLN A 199 -14.84 18.01 1.00
C GLN A 199 -13.96 18.90 0.11
N LEU A 200 -12.90 18.34 -0.48
CA LEU A 200 -11.96 19.10 -1.32
C LEU A 200 -12.66 19.71 -2.55
N LYS A 201 -13.60 19.00 -3.17
CA LYS A 201 -14.43 19.54 -4.27
C LYS A 201 -15.19 20.78 -3.84
N ARG A 202 -15.81 20.76 -2.65
CA ARG A 202 -16.53 21.91 -2.10
C ARG A 202 -15.60 23.10 -1.87
N GLU A 203 -14.43 22.87 -1.31
CA GLU A 203 -13.43 23.93 -1.06
C GLU A 203 -12.93 24.55 -2.37
N ILE A 204 -12.64 23.74 -3.40
CA ILE A 204 -12.24 24.22 -4.73
C ILE A 204 -13.36 25.10 -5.35
N GLN A 205 -14.61 24.66 -5.22
CA GLN A 205 -15.75 25.43 -5.73
C GLN A 205 -15.95 26.76 -4.99
N MET A 206 -15.83 26.77 -3.66
CA MET A 206 -15.94 27.99 -2.86
C MET A 206 -14.85 29.00 -3.22
N LYS A 207 -13.58 28.57 -3.34
CA LYS A 207 -12.47 29.42 -3.78
C LYS A 207 -12.71 30.01 -5.16
N ARG A 208 -13.23 29.23 -6.11
CA ARG A 208 -13.57 29.71 -7.46
C ARG A 208 -14.66 30.79 -7.44
N ARG A 209 -15.72 30.58 -6.64
CA ARG A 209 -16.81 31.57 -6.50
C ARG A 209 -16.31 32.86 -5.86
N ALA A 210 -15.45 32.80 -4.85
CA ALA A 210 -14.83 33.96 -4.20
C ALA A 210 -13.98 34.74 -5.21
N THR A 211 -13.14 34.06 -6.00
CA THR A 211 -12.27 34.72 -6.99
C THR A 211 -13.08 35.33 -8.15
N SER A 212 -14.20 34.71 -8.55
CA SER A 212 -15.11 35.25 -9.58
C SER A 212 -15.83 36.53 -9.13
N ARG A 213 -16.18 36.64 -7.84
CA ARG A 213 -16.84 37.83 -7.26
C ARG A 213 -15.88 39.02 -7.11
N LEU A 214 -14.57 38.76 -7.04
CA LEU A 214 -13.54 39.80 -6.91
C LEU A 214 -13.02 40.32 -8.26
N LYS A 215 -13.43 39.77 -9.40
CA LYS A 215 -13.13 40.34 -10.72
C LYS A 215 -14.10 41.50 -10.98
N PRO A 216 -13.63 42.78 -11.01
CA PRO A 216 -14.49 43.92 -11.35
C PRO A 216 -15.04 43.67 -12.77
N THR A 217 -16.35 43.87 -12.92
CA THR A 217 -17.00 43.88 -14.22
C THR A 217 -16.36 44.96 -15.09
N ARG A 218 -15.72 44.53 -16.17
CA ARG A 218 -15.01 45.39 -17.14
C ARG A 218 -15.90 46.46 -17.76
N THR A 219 -17.19 46.44 -17.52
CA THR A 219 -18.21 47.39 -18.00
C THR A 219 -18.20 48.70 -17.16
N ALA A 220 -17.75 48.72 -15.93
CA ALA A 220 -17.71 49.94 -15.12
C ALA A 220 -16.49 50.83 -15.44
N ALA A 221 -15.42 50.30 -16.00
CA ALA A 221 -14.21 51.04 -16.35
C ALA A 221 -14.33 51.82 -17.67
N VAL A 222 -15.23 51.42 -18.57
CA VAL A 222 -15.44 52.08 -19.84
C VAL A 222 -16.40 53.31 -19.68
N ALA A 223 -17.29 53.25 -18.71
CA ALA A 223 -18.21 54.38 -18.43
C ALA A 223 -17.52 55.55 -17.75
N ALA A 224 -16.40 55.37 -17.02
CA ALA A 224 -15.64 56.42 -16.39
C ALA A 224 -14.61 57.13 -17.30
N ALA A 225 -14.27 56.56 -18.42
CA ALA A 225 -13.31 57.12 -19.41
C ALA A 225 -13.95 57.93 -20.52
N GLY A 226 -15.29 57.97 -20.62
CA GLY A 226 -16.04 58.70 -21.64
C GLY A 226 -16.64 60.03 -21.23
N ALA A 227 -16.33 60.51 -20.02
CA ALA A 227 -16.81 61.79 -19.48
C ALA A 227 -15.64 62.76 -19.16
N LYS A 228 -14.91 63.15 -20.22
CA LYS A 228 -14.07 64.36 -20.21
C LYS A 228 -14.08 64.97 -21.62
#